data_f4e85cc61d9c0433cdca2f731fd689df
#
_entry.id   f4e85cc61d9c0433cdca2f731fd689df
#
_cell.length_a   1.000
_cell.length_b   1.000
_cell.length_c   1.000
_cell.angle_alpha   90.00
_cell.angle_beta   90.00
_cell.angle_gamma   90.00
#
_symmetry.space_group_name_H-M   'P 1'
#
loop_
_entity.id
_entity.type
_entity.pdbx_description
1 polymer ?
#
loop_
_entity_poly.entity_id
_entity_poly.type
_entity_poly.pdbx_seq_one_letter_code
_entity_poly.pdbx_strand_id
1 'polypeptide(L)'
;MAAERIHLSVVEARELSEGALRGIGYDDEEARIIADHAVDAALCGYEYLGLPKILNLPESGHFTLPRRPITVLRESEISLALDGGNSVGMLALFRAAEATIKKAAAHGMALVSMADSWMSGRSAYYVEMIARAGLVAIHTASSSRMVAPPGGVEAVLGTNPIAIAIPSSRGPIVLDMGTSAFMMTDVLHRERLGEPLPDGVAIGPGGEPTTSAALARRGALLPFGGYKGFGLALMVQALGVMAGSGVKEASDYGYLFIAFRPDLFGPVDVFDQRMIELIDRVKATPCQAGVDEIRIPSERAFRSRERLLREGLNFDRLVFDELSKLY
;
A
#
# COMPACT_ATOMS: atom_id res chain seq x y z
N MET A 1 22.21 -19.21 -10.33
CA MET A 1 21.32 -19.59 -11.46
C MET A 1 20.21 -18.56 -11.47
N ALA A 2 19.79 -18.04 -12.65
CA ALA A 2 18.62 -17.18 -12.69
C ALA A 2 17.41 -18.00 -12.18
N ALA A 3 16.62 -17.39 -11.29
CA ALA A 3 15.41 -18.03 -10.78
C ALA A 3 14.48 -18.36 -11.95
N GLU A 4 13.89 -19.53 -11.93
CA GLU A 4 12.92 -19.93 -12.96
C GLU A 4 11.67 -19.06 -12.82
N ARG A 5 11.25 -18.42 -13.93
CA ARG A 5 10.07 -17.55 -13.98
C ARG A 5 8.91 -18.29 -14.64
N ILE A 6 7.72 -18.13 -14.05
CA ILE A 6 6.47 -18.66 -14.60
C ILE A 6 5.67 -17.51 -15.20
N HIS A 7 5.13 -17.75 -16.38
CA HIS A 7 4.20 -16.82 -17.03
C HIS A 7 2.76 -17.30 -16.82
N LEU A 8 1.90 -16.38 -16.34
CA LEU A 8 0.46 -16.57 -16.24
C LEU A 8 -0.28 -15.42 -16.92
N SER A 9 -1.38 -15.73 -17.56
CA SER A 9 -2.38 -14.72 -17.90
C SER A 9 -2.93 -14.08 -16.62
N VAL A 10 -3.54 -12.91 -16.75
CA VAL A 10 -4.17 -12.24 -15.61
C VAL A 10 -5.30 -13.07 -15.01
N VAL A 11 -6.02 -13.83 -15.85
CA VAL A 11 -7.10 -14.73 -15.39
C VAL A 11 -6.52 -15.84 -14.52
N GLU A 12 -5.49 -16.55 -15.00
CA GLU A 12 -4.82 -17.61 -14.23
C GLU A 12 -4.21 -17.09 -12.93
N ALA A 13 -3.62 -15.89 -12.95
CA ALA A 13 -3.07 -15.29 -11.74
C ALA A 13 -4.17 -14.94 -10.70
N ARG A 14 -5.36 -14.52 -11.14
CA ARG A 14 -6.52 -14.31 -10.28
C ARG A 14 -7.03 -15.63 -9.71
N GLU A 15 -7.24 -16.64 -10.55
CA GLU A 15 -7.70 -17.97 -10.15
C GLU A 15 -6.76 -18.60 -9.11
N LEU A 16 -5.45 -18.54 -9.34
CA LEU A 16 -4.44 -19.04 -8.40
C LEU A 16 -4.52 -18.27 -7.07
N SER A 17 -4.63 -16.92 -7.12
CA SER A 17 -4.70 -16.09 -5.93
C SER A 17 -5.97 -16.33 -5.12
N GLU A 18 -7.12 -16.38 -5.77
CA GLU A 18 -8.41 -16.67 -5.13
C GLU A 18 -8.46 -18.07 -4.55
N GLY A 19 -7.93 -19.08 -5.28
CA GLY A 19 -7.86 -20.44 -4.79
C GLY A 19 -6.99 -20.58 -3.54
N ALA A 20 -5.79 -19.98 -3.56
CA ALA A 20 -4.91 -19.92 -2.40
C ALA A 20 -5.58 -19.25 -1.18
N LEU A 21 -6.32 -18.15 -1.42
CA LEU A 21 -7.03 -17.42 -0.36
C LEU A 21 -8.19 -18.24 0.22
N ARG A 22 -8.97 -18.93 -0.62
CA ARG A 22 -10.00 -19.86 -0.16
C ARG A 22 -9.40 -21.01 0.65
N GLY A 23 -8.27 -21.56 0.18
CA GLY A 23 -7.57 -22.64 0.87
C GLY A 23 -7.10 -22.27 2.28
N ILE A 24 -6.83 -20.98 2.54
CA ILE A 24 -6.48 -20.48 3.87
C ILE A 24 -7.67 -19.88 4.64
N GLY A 25 -8.92 -20.05 4.15
CA GLY A 25 -10.15 -19.78 4.91
C GLY A 25 -10.83 -18.43 4.68
N TYR A 26 -10.56 -17.75 3.55
CA TYR A 26 -11.38 -16.62 3.09
C TYR A 26 -12.57 -17.12 2.27
N ASP A 27 -13.71 -16.43 2.37
CA ASP A 27 -14.86 -16.70 1.50
C ASP A 27 -14.63 -16.18 0.07
N ASP A 28 -15.57 -16.48 -0.84
CA ASP A 28 -15.43 -16.12 -2.25
C ASP A 28 -15.34 -14.61 -2.49
N GLU A 29 -16.10 -13.79 -1.75
CA GLU A 29 -16.07 -12.33 -1.87
C GLU A 29 -14.77 -11.74 -1.31
N GLU A 30 -14.37 -12.18 -0.14
CA GLU A 30 -13.12 -11.81 0.52
C GLU A 30 -11.91 -12.19 -0.35
N ALA A 31 -11.88 -13.43 -0.84
CA ALA A 31 -10.81 -13.95 -1.69
C ALA A 31 -10.69 -13.11 -2.97
N ARG A 32 -11.82 -12.80 -3.63
CA ARG A 32 -11.85 -11.95 -4.83
C ARG A 32 -11.28 -10.55 -4.57
N ILE A 33 -11.68 -9.89 -3.46
CA ILE A 33 -11.21 -8.54 -3.12
C ILE A 33 -9.71 -8.53 -2.84
N ILE A 34 -9.22 -9.49 -2.04
CA ILE A 34 -7.81 -9.60 -1.69
C ILE A 34 -6.96 -9.96 -2.92
N ALA A 35 -7.44 -10.89 -3.75
CA ALA A 35 -6.77 -11.29 -4.99
C ALA A 35 -6.71 -10.12 -5.98
N ASP A 36 -7.79 -9.35 -6.14
CA ASP A 36 -7.80 -8.17 -7.03
C ASP A 36 -6.73 -7.16 -6.61
N HIS A 37 -6.61 -6.89 -5.31
CA HIS A 37 -5.58 -6.00 -4.77
C HIS A 37 -4.16 -6.52 -5.06
N ALA A 38 -3.90 -7.82 -4.84
CA ALA A 38 -2.58 -8.42 -5.06
C ALA A 38 -2.22 -8.46 -6.57
N VAL A 39 -3.17 -8.83 -7.42
CA VAL A 39 -2.96 -8.85 -8.87
C VAL A 39 -2.76 -7.45 -9.42
N ASP A 40 -3.53 -6.44 -8.95
CA ASP A 40 -3.32 -5.04 -9.36
C ASP A 40 -1.92 -4.53 -8.97
N ALA A 41 -1.44 -4.87 -7.78
CA ALA A 41 -0.08 -4.51 -7.35
C ALA A 41 0.99 -5.13 -8.27
N ALA A 42 0.83 -6.41 -8.66
CA ALA A 42 1.72 -7.09 -9.60
C ALA A 42 1.67 -6.44 -10.99
N LEU A 43 0.48 -6.15 -11.51
CA LEU A 43 0.28 -5.44 -12.78
C LEU A 43 0.93 -4.05 -12.78
N CYS A 44 0.92 -3.36 -11.66
CA CYS A 44 1.61 -2.08 -11.48
C CYS A 44 3.15 -2.21 -11.37
N GLY A 45 3.70 -3.43 -11.45
CA GLY A 45 5.13 -3.70 -11.39
C GLY A 45 5.71 -3.74 -9.98
N TYR A 46 4.87 -3.99 -8.97
CA TYR A 46 5.27 -4.17 -7.57
C TYR A 46 5.14 -5.65 -7.18
N GLU A 47 6.05 -6.49 -7.67
CA GLU A 47 6.00 -7.95 -7.49
C GLU A 47 5.88 -8.33 -6.01
N TYR A 48 6.68 -7.71 -5.13
CA TYR A 48 6.69 -7.98 -3.69
C TYR A 48 5.39 -7.60 -2.96
N LEU A 49 4.56 -6.72 -3.53
CA LEU A 49 3.21 -6.36 -3.04
C LEU A 49 2.11 -7.16 -3.73
N GLY A 50 2.47 -7.93 -4.76
CA GLY A 50 1.56 -8.76 -5.54
C GLY A 50 1.30 -10.12 -4.90
N LEU A 51 1.33 -11.16 -5.71
CA LEU A 51 1.02 -12.54 -5.31
C LEU A 51 1.86 -13.04 -4.12
N PRO A 52 3.18 -12.73 -3.99
CA PRO A 52 3.97 -13.15 -2.83
C PRO A 52 3.41 -12.64 -1.50
N LYS A 53 2.66 -11.53 -1.50
CA LYS A 53 2.06 -10.98 -0.29
C LYS A 53 0.97 -11.90 0.29
N ILE A 54 0.31 -12.70 -0.52
CA ILE A 54 -0.68 -13.70 -0.06
C ILE A 54 0.00 -14.73 0.84
N LEU A 55 1.23 -15.15 0.52
CA LEU A 55 2.02 -16.07 1.33
C LEU A 55 2.36 -15.51 2.71
N ASN A 56 2.46 -14.19 2.84
CA ASN A 56 2.74 -13.55 4.13
C ASN A 56 1.53 -13.52 5.08
N LEU A 57 0.31 -13.84 4.59
CA LEU A 57 -0.90 -13.84 5.43
C LEU A 57 -0.83 -14.91 6.51
N PRO A 58 -0.63 -16.21 6.21
CA PRO A 58 -0.54 -17.25 7.22
C PRO A 58 0.73 -17.14 8.10
N GLU A 59 1.75 -16.43 7.66
CA GLU A 59 2.96 -16.17 8.45
C GLU A 59 2.74 -15.09 9.54
N SER A 60 1.66 -14.32 9.45
CA SER A 60 1.35 -13.26 10.42
C SER A 60 0.71 -13.83 11.68
N GLY A 61 1.16 -13.38 12.86
CA GLY A 61 0.51 -13.72 14.14
C GLY A 61 -0.95 -13.28 14.22
N HIS A 62 -1.36 -12.25 13.47
CA HIS A 62 -2.76 -11.81 13.37
C HIS A 62 -3.66 -12.85 12.69
N PHE A 63 -3.11 -13.65 11.77
CA PHE A 63 -3.86 -14.64 11.02
C PHE A 63 -4.44 -15.74 11.92
N THR A 64 -3.76 -16.08 13.00
CA THR A 64 -4.21 -17.09 13.97
C THR A 64 -5.27 -16.58 14.96
N LEU A 65 -5.48 -15.26 15.02
CA LEU A 65 -6.49 -14.66 15.90
C LEU A 65 -7.88 -14.69 15.23
N PRO A 66 -8.96 -14.80 16.02
CA PRO A 66 -10.32 -14.79 15.47
C PRO A 66 -10.63 -13.52 14.70
N ARG A 67 -11.18 -13.66 13.50
CA ARG A 67 -11.76 -12.55 12.74
C ARG A 67 -13.19 -12.27 13.21
N ARG A 68 -13.56 -11.01 13.29
CA ARG A 68 -14.90 -10.51 13.64
C ARG A 68 -15.44 -9.67 12.48
N PRO A 69 -16.74 -9.47 12.35
CA PRO A 69 -17.29 -8.55 11.36
C PRO A 69 -16.75 -7.13 11.55
N ILE A 70 -16.58 -6.41 10.43
CA ILE A 70 -16.27 -4.98 10.45
C ILE A 70 -17.49 -4.24 11.02
N THR A 71 -17.27 -3.39 12.03
CA THR A 71 -18.35 -2.68 12.72
C THR A 71 -18.09 -1.18 12.81
N VAL A 72 -19.18 -0.42 12.91
CA VAL A 72 -19.13 1.03 13.10
C VAL A 72 -18.98 1.32 14.57
N LEU A 73 -17.88 2.00 14.96
CA LEU A 73 -17.64 2.47 16.31
C LEU A 73 -18.28 3.84 16.57
N ARG A 74 -18.18 4.72 15.57
CA ARG A 74 -18.72 6.09 15.64
C ARG A 74 -18.98 6.61 14.24
N GLU A 75 -20.06 7.38 14.09
CA GLU A 75 -20.43 8.02 12.84
C GLU A 75 -20.93 9.44 13.08
N SER A 76 -20.63 10.34 12.13
CA SER A 76 -21.25 11.66 11.96
C SER A 76 -21.56 11.87 10.47
N GLU A 77 -22.04 13.03 10.08
CA GLU A 77 -22.28 13.35 8.67
C GLU A 77 -21.02 13.17 7.81
N ILE A 78 -19.87 13.65 8.29
CA ILE A 78 -18.60 13.66 7.53
C ILE A 78 -17.57 12.66 8.06
N SER A 79 -17.80 11.99 9.18
CA SER A 79 -16.82 11.06 9.75
C SER A 79 -17.40 9.68 9.99
N LEU A 80 -16.51 8.65 9.94
CA LEU A 80 -16.83 7.26 10.21
C LEU A 80 -15.62 6.58 10.84
N ALA A 81 -15.77 6.06 12.04
CA ALA A 81 -14.75 5.24 12.70
C ALA A 81 -15.18 3.77 12.67
N LEU A 82 -14.31 2.91 12.15
CA LEU A 82 -14.55 1.49 11.93
C LEU A 82 -13.59 0.63 12.77
N ASP A 83 -14.13 -0.45 13.33
CA ASP A 83 -13.37 -1.59 13.86
C ASP A 83 -13.27 -2.64 12.75
N GLY A 84 -12.07 -2.97 12.34
CA GLY A 84 -11.79 -3.94 11.29
C GLY A 84 -11.94 -5.40 11.71
N GLY A 85 -12.15 -5.67 13.00
CA GLY A 85 -12.41 -7.01 13.53
C GLY A 85 -11.28 -8.01 13.26
N ASN A 86 -10.02 -7.56 13.29
CA ASN A 86 -8.84 -8.35 12.91
C ASN A 86 -8.87 -8.84 11.45
N SER A 87 -9.60 -8.15 10.56
CA SER A 87 -9.56 -8.44 9.13
C SER A 87 -8.25 -7.98 8.50
N VAL A 88 -7.78 -8.71 7.47
CA VAL A 88 -6.64 -8.23 6.67
C VAL A 88 -6.95 -6.89 6.02
N GLY A 89 -5.98 -5.98 6.02
CA GLY A 89 -6.19 -4.61 5.53
C GLY A 89 -6.57 -4.54 4.06
N MET A 90 -6.11 -5.47 3.21
CA MET A 90 -6.54 -5.52 1.81
C MET A 90 -8.06 -5.64 1.66
N LEU A 91 -8.74 -6.32 2.58
CA LEU A 91 -10.20 -6.39 2.65
C LEU A 91 -10.80 -5.18 3.40
N ALA A 92 -10.33 -4.94 4.62
CA ALA A 92 -10.90 -3.92 5.50
C ALA A 92 -10.80 -2.50 4.91
N LEU A 93 -9.66 -2.16 4.30
CA LEU A 93 -9.46 -0.84 3.71
C LEU A 93 -10.17 -0.67 2.35
N PHE A 94 -10.43 -1.76 1.63
CA PHE A 94 -11.33 -1.72 0.48
C PHE A 94 -12.72 -1.26 0.93
N ARG A 95 -13.28 -1.85 2.00
CA ARG A 95 -14.56 -1.45 2.59
C ARG A 95 -14.55 -0.01 3.14
N ALA A 96 -13.44 0.39 3.78
CA ALA A 96 -13.28 1.78 4.25
C ALA A 96 -13.25 2.77 3.08
N ALA A 97 -12.58 2.44 1.96
CA ALA A 97 -12.55 3.27 0.76
C ALA A 97 -13.94 3.40 0.11
N GLU A 98 -14.72 2.31 0.02
CA GLU A 98 -16.12 2.35 -0.44
C GLU A 98 -16.97 3.28 0.45
N ALA A 99 -16.85 3.15 1.77
CA ALA A 99 -17.54 4.03 2.73
C ALA A 99 -17.10 5.49 2.60
N THR A 100 -15.80 5.73 2.36
CA THR A 100 -15.24 7.06 2.13
C THR A 100 -15.84 7.72 0.88
N ILE A 101 -15.91 6.99 -0.23
CA ILE A 101 -16.52 7.46 -1.48
C ILE A 101 -17.98 7.84 -1.25
N LYS A 102 -18.76 6.92 -0.66
CA LYS A 102 -20.18 7.14 -0.39
C LYS A 102 -20.43 8.37 0.46
N LYS A 103 -19.67 8.53 1.55
CA LYS A 103 -19.82 9.64 2.49
C LYS A 103 -19.36 10.97 1.89
N ALA A 104 -18.23 11.01 1.20
CA ALA A 104 -17.71 12.21 0.55
C ALA A 104 -18.62 12.69 -0.61
N ALA A 105 -19.19 11.76 -1.38
CA ALA A 105 -20.17 12.09 -2.42
C ALA A 105 -21.43 12.75 -1.85
N ALA A 106 -21.90 12.28 -0.69
CA ALA A 106 -23.11 12.80 -0.05
C ALA A 106 -22.89 14.17 0.63
N HIS A 107 -21.74 14.37 1.29
CA HIS A 107 -21.52 15.51 2.20
C HIS A 107 -20.39 16.45 1.74
N GLY A 108 -19.79 16.22 0.57
CA GLY A 108 -18.69 17.01 0.02
C GLY A 108 -17.31 16.60 0.52
N MET A 109 -17.22 16.02 1.73
CA MET A 109 -15.99 15.47 2.29
C MET A 109 -16.27 14.27 3.21
N ALA A 110 -15.23 13.47 3.47
CA ALA A 110 -15.29 12.39 4.44
C ALA A 110 -13.95 12.21 5.17
N LEU A 111 -14.05 11.81 6.44
CA LEU A 111 -12.97 11.33 7.29
C LEU A 111 -13.33 9.92 7.74
N VAL A 112 -12.62 8.90 7.26
CA VAL A 112 -12.90 7.51 7.63
C VAL A 112 -11.66 6.91 8.27
N SER A 113 -11.80 6.39 9.49
CA SER A 113 -10.75 5.66 10.18
C SER A 113 -11.07 4.18 10.27
N MET A 114 -10.01 3.35 10.28
CA MET A 114 -10.07 1.91 10.48
C MET A 114 -9.00 1.53 11.50
N ALA A 115 -9.40 0.84 12.56
CA ALA A 115 -8.53 0.21 13.53
C ALA A 115 -8.73 -1.31 13.50
N ASP A 116 -7.96 -2.05 14.31
CA ASP A 116 -8.04 -3.51 14.42
C ASP A 116 -8.06 -4.23 13.05
N SER A 117 -7.09 -3.86 12.21
CA SER A 117 -6.84 -4.45 10.90
C SER A 117 -5.32 -4.44 10.68
N TRP A 118 -4.81 -5.30 9.81
CA TRP A 118 -3.38 -5.49 9.59
C TRP A 118 -3.06 -5.74 8.12
N MET A 119 -1.84 -5.38 7.69
CA MET A 119 -1.32 -5.64 6.33
C MET A 119 -2.18 -5.02 5.22
N SER A 120 -2.10 -3.67 5.11
CA SER A 120 -2.91 -2.88 4.16
C SER A 120 -2.64 -3.11 2.67
N GLY A 121 -1.50 -3.67 2.30
CA GLY A 121 -1.13 -3.79 0.88
C GLY A 121 -0.62 -2.47 0.29
N ARG A 122 -0.97 -2.21 -0.97
CA ARG A 122 -0.59 -1.03 -1.74
C ARG A 122 -1.60 0.11 -1.51
N SER A 123 -1.16 1.20 -0.89
CA SER A 123 -2.04 2.33 -0.53
C SER A 123 -2.59 3.07 -1.76
N ALA A 124 -1.82 3.09 -2.87
CA ALA A 124 -2.29 3.66 -4.13
C ALA A 124 -3.57 3.02 -4.65
N TYR A 125 -3.83 1.74 -4.40
CA TYR A 125 -5.04 1.05 -4.82
C TYR A 125 -6.31 1.75 -4.32
N TYR A 126 -6.33 2.11 -3.05
CA TYR A 126 -7.49 2.75 -2.41
C TYR A 126 -7.68 4.20 -2.84
N VAL A 127 -6.58 4.99 -2.84
CA VAL A 127 -6.69 6.40 -3.23
C VAL A 127 -6.98 6.55 -4.72
N GLU A 128 -6.50 5.63 -5.58
CA GLU A 128 -6.88 5.57 -6.99
C GLU A 128 -8.38 5.28 -7.16
N MET A 129 -8.93 4.31 -6.41
CA MET A 129 -10.35 3.99 -6.39
C MET A 129 -11.20 5.21 -6.02
N ILE A 130 -10.79 5.96 -4.98
CA ILE A 130 -11.47 7.19 -4.55
C ILE A 130 -11.34 8.29 -5.61
N ALA A 131 -10.17 8.45 -6.22
CA ALA A 131 -9.95 9.48 -7.24
C ALA A 131 -10.69 9.18 -8.55
N ARG A 132 -10.86 7.90 -8.92
CA ARG A 132 -11.71 7.49 -10.04
C ARG A 132 -13.21 7.79 -9.81
N ALA A 133 -13.62 7.96 -8.56
CA ALA A 133 -14.95 8.45 -8.19
C ALA A 133 -15.04 10.00 -8.20
N GLY A 134 -14.02 10.71 -8.70
CA GLY A 134 -14.00 12.18 -8.83
C GLY A 134 -13.61 12.92 -7.55
N LEU A 135 -13.03 12.27 -6.57
CA LEU A 135 -12.69 12.83 -5.26
C LEU A 135 -11.17 13.00 -5.11
N VAL A 136 -10.73 14.04 -4.44
CA VAL A 136 -9.36 14.10 -3.92
C VAL A 136 -9.26 13.16 -2.74
N ALA A 137 -8.21 12.35 -2.67
CA ALA A 137 -8.01 11.36 -1.61
C ALA A 137 -6.63 11.51 -0.94
N ILE A 138 -6.60 11.40 0.38
CA ILE A 138 -5.40 11.24 1.18
C ILE A 138 -5.61 10.02 2.06
N HIS A 139 -4.64 9.11 2.06
CA HIS A 139 -4.64 7.92 2.91
C HIS A 139 -3.33 7.84 3.68
N THR A 140 -3.41 7.56 4.98
CA THR A 140 -2.25 7.27 5.82
C THR A 140 -2.45 5.95 6.56
N ALA A 141 -1.36 5.20 6.72
CA ALA A 141 -1.37 3.95 7.45
C ALA A 141 -0.19 3.92 8.44
N SER A 142 -0.47 3.79 9.73
CA SER A 142 0.56 3.35 10.66
C SER A 142 0.70 1.82 10.62
N SER A 143 1.85 1.32 10.96
CA SER A 143 2.11 -0.12 10.94
C SER A 143 3.03 -0.54 12.10
N SER A 144 3.24 -1.85 12.25
CA SER A 144 4.13 -2.41 13.27
C SER A 144 5.55 -1.84 13.17
N ARG A 145 6.26 -1.89 14.27
CA ARG A 145 7.61 -1.30 14.43
C ARG A 145 8.63 -2.00 13.55
N MET A 146 9.16 -1.28 12.58
CA MET A 146 10.11 -1.77 11.57
C MET A 146 11.21 -0.76 11.25
N VAL A 147 11.05 0.51 11.68
CA VAL A 147 11.91 1.63 11.31
C VAL A 147 12.51 2.27 12.55
N ALA A 148 13.84 2.43 12.58
CA ALA A 148 14.53 3.15 13.61
C ALA A 148 14.49 4.67 13.35
N PRO A 149 14.40 5.52 14.39
CA PRO A 149 14.60 6.95 14.23
C PRO A 149 16.06 7.26 13.89
N PRO A 150 16.41 8.41 13.30
CA PRO A 150 17.79 8.80 13.05
C PRO A 150 18.63 8.76 14.34
N GLY A 151 19.74 8.01 14.30
CA GLY A 151 20.61 7.79 15.46
C GLY A 151 20.15 6.71 16.43
N GLY A 152 18.95 6.14 16.25
CA GLY A 152 18.47 4.99 17.02
C GLY A 152 18.92 3.67 16.42
N VAL A 153 18.93 2.63 17.25
CA VAL A 153 19.29 1.26 16.84
C VAL A 153 18.09 0.29 16.92
N GLU A 154 16.97 0.75 17.45
CA GLU A 154 15.76 -0.05 17.60
C GLU A 154 14.61 0.48 16.74
N ALA A 155 13.81 -0.43 16.19
CA ALA A 155 12.61 -0.11 15.44
C ALA A 155 11.50 0.38 16.39
N VAL A 156 11.02 1.60 16.18
CA VAL A 156 9.96 2.23 17.01
C VAL A 156 8.80 2.79 16.18
N LEU A 157 8.97 2.90 14.86
CA LEU A 157 7.93 3.34 13.92
C LEU A 157 7.71 2.27 12.86
N GLY A 158 6.56 2.31 12.20
CA GLY A 158 6.31 1.51 11.02
C GLY A 158 6.90 2.13 9.75
N THR A 159 6.71 1.45 8.62
CA THR A 159 7.02 2.01 7.30
C THR A 159 6.05 3.13 6.89
N ASN A 160 4.99 3.30 7.62
CA ASN A 160 4.05 4.41 7.71
C ASN A 160 3.82 5.14 6.38
N PRO A 161 3.18 4.48 5.39
CA PRO A 161 2.96 5.08 4.08
C PRO A 161 1.95 6.22 4.13
N ILE A 162 2.14 7.16 3.19
CA ILE A 162 1.16 8.16 2.80
C ILE A 162 0.86 8.00 1.31
N ALA A 163 -0.41 8.02 0.95
CA ALA A 163 -0.85 8.03 -0.43
C ALA A 163 -1.81 9.20 -0.68
N ILE A 164 -1.66 9.85 -1.82
CA ILE A 164 -2.50 10.98 -2.23
C ILE A 164 -2.91 10.76 -3.68
N ALA A 165 -4.19 10.94 -3.98
CA ALA A 165 -4.67 10.92 -5.36
C ALA A 165 -5.49 12.17 -5.67
N ILE A 166 -5.23 12.74 -6.83
CA ILE A 166 -5.92 13.91 -7.36
C ILE A 166 -6.61 13.48 -8.66
N PRO A 167 -7.93 13.61 -8.80
CA PRO A 167 -8.64 13.28 -10.02
C PRO A 167 -8.28 14.24 -11.16
N SER A 168 -8.25 13.76 -12.39
CA SER A 168 -8.23 14.57 -13.60
C SER A 168 -8.85 13.82 -14.77
N SER A 169 -9.27 14.54 -15.81
CA SER A 169 -9.85 13.95 -17.02
C SER A 169 -8.86 13.07 -17.80
N ARG A 170 -7.55 13.24 -17.58
CA ARG A 170 -6.50 12.38 -18.16
C ARG A 170 -6.16 11.17 -17.28
N GLY A 171 -6.93 10.93 -16.23
CA GLY A 171 -6.67 9.93 -15.19
C GLY A 171 -6.08 10.54 -13.93
N PRO A 172 -6.19 9.85 -12.79
CA PRO A 172 -5.73 10.38 -11.51
C PRO A 172 -4.21 10.47 -11.45
N ILE A 173 -3.69 11.54 -10.81
CA ILE A 173 -2.30 11.57 -10.35
C ILE A 173 -2.27 10.90 -8.99
N VAL A 174 -1.40 9.89 -8.81
CA VAL A 174 -1.34 9.11 -7.58
C VAL A 174 0.09 9.08 -7.04
N LEU A 175 0.27 9.64 -5.85
CA LEU A 175 1.46 9.45 -5.03
C LEU A 175 1.19 8.32 -4.05
N ASP A 176 2.11 7.37 -3.92
CA ASP A 176 2.13 6.36 -2.86
C ASP A 176 3.57 6.10 -2.46
N MET A 177 3.90 6.38 -1.21
CA MET A 177 5.25 6.22 -0.70
C MET A 177 5.27 5.81 0.77
N GLY A 178 6.12 4.85 1.10
CA GLY A 178 6.53 4.62 2.48
C GLY A 178 7.42 5.74 3.00
N THR A 179 7.51 5.87 4.30
CA THR A 179 8.42 6.83 4.96
C THR A 179 9.77 6.21 5.34
N SER A 180 9.93 4.91 5.09
CA SER A 180 11.20 4.19 5.18
C SER A 180 11.98 4.22 3.86
N ALA A 181 13.29 4.04 3.94
CA ALA A 181 14.16 3.92 2.76
C ALA A 181 13.91 2.64 1.95
N PHE A 182 13.33 1.63 2.58
CA PHE A 182 12.98 0.34 1.98
C PHE A 182 11.70 -0.21 2.61
N MET A 183 11.00 -1.13 1.93
CA MET A 183 9.75 -1.70 2.44
C MET A 183 9.98 -3.06 3.09
N MET A 184 9.41 -3.29 4.27
CA MET A 184 9.55 -4.59 4.95
C MET A 184 9.01 -5.76 4.12
N THR A 185 7.94 -5.54 3.34
CA THR A 185 7.43 -6.58 2.44
C THR A 185 8.44 -6.97 1.35
N ASP A 186 9.25 -6.00 0.86
CA ASP A 186 10.34 -6.28 -0.08
C ASP A 186 11.52 -6.97 0.63
N VAL A 187 11.81 -6.63 1.90
CA VAL A 187 12.78 -7.39 2.72
C VAL A 187 12.37 -8.85 2.83
N LEU A 188 11.11 -9.15 3.15
CA LEU A 188 10.60 -10.52 3.25
C LEU A 188 10.66 -11.26 1.89
N HIS A 189 10.36 -10.57 0.81
CA HIS A 189 10.44 -11.14 -0.53
C HIS A 189 11.89 -11.49 -0.90
N ARG A 190 12.84 -10.57 -0.66
CA ARG A 190 14.28 -10.81 -0.90
C ARG A 190 14.85 -11.89 0.00
N GLU A 191 14.42 -11.94 1.26
CA GLU A 191 14.82 -13.04 2.18
C GLU A 191 14.40 -14.40 1.62
N ARG A 192 13.15 -14.52 1.10
CA ARG A 192 12.63 -15.75 0.46
C ARG A 192 13.42 -16.14 -0.79
N LEU A 193 13.85 -15.17 -1.59
CA LEU A 193 14.64 -15.39 -2.80
C LEU A 193 16.15 -15.49 -2.54
N GLY A 194 16.63 -15.23 -1.33
CA GLY A 194 18.07 -15.19 -1.01
C GLY A 194 18.80 -13.98 -1.62
N GLU A 195 18.10 -12.90 -1.88
CA GLU A 195 18.64 -11.68 -2.49
C GLU A 195 19.09 -10.65 -1.45
N PRO A 196 20.18 -9.86 -1.71
CA PRO A 196 20.62 -8.81 -0.81
C PRO A 196 19.72 -7.56 -0.91
N LEU A 197 19.72 -6.76 0.16
CA LEU A 197 19.14 -5.42 0.18
C LEU A 197 20.11 -4.40 -0.46
N PRO A 198 19.60 -3.25 -0.92
CA PRO A 198 20.45 -2.11 -1.26
C PRO A 198 21.23 -1.59 -0.05
N ASP A 199 22.34 -0.92 -0.30
CA ASP A 199 23.12 -0.24 0.75
C ASP A 199 22.34 0.92 1.37
N GLY A 200 22.55 1.16 2.67
CA GLY A 200 22.03 2.33 3.38
C GLY A 200 20.52 2.31 3.68
N VAL A 201 19.84 1.15 3.56
CA VAL A 201 18.40 1.04 3.82
C VAL A 201 18.05 0.39 5.15
N ALA A 202 19.01 -0.30 5.78
CA ALA A 202 18.78 -1.08 6.99
C ALA A 202 20.00 -1.16 7.90
N ILE A 203 19.74 -1.45 9.17
CA ILE A 203 20.72 -1.79 10.20
C ILE A 203 20.41 -3.16 10.79
N GLY A 204 21.46 -3.87 11.21
CA GLY A 204 21.37 -5.09 11.96
C GLY A 204 21.00 -4.86 13.43
N PRO A 205 20.86 -5.96 14.24
CA PRO A 205 20.47 -5.87 15.66
C PRO A 205 21.41 -5.05 16.55
N GLY A 206 22.67 -4.88 16.16
CA GLY A 206 23.64 -4.05 16.86
C GLY A 206 23.72 -2.59 16.38
N GLY A 207 22.91 -2.21 15.41
CA GLY A 207 22.92 -0.87 14.80
C GLY A 207 23.92 -0.72 13.64
N GLU A 208 24.64 -1.77 13.26
CA GLU A 208 25.56 -1.78 12.13
C GLU A 208 24.81 -1.78 10.78
N PRO A 209 25.27 -1.06 9.76
CA PRO A 209 24.68 -1.14 8.41
C PRO A 209 24.67 -2.57 7.89
N THR A 210 23.59 -2.96 7.22
CA THR A 210 23.48 -4.31 6.65
C THR A 210 22.75 -4.34 5.32
N THR A 211 23.20 -5.24 4.44
CA THR A 211 22.48 -5.62 3.20
C THR A 211 21.84 -7.03 3.32
N SER A 212 21.99 -7.68 4.47
CA SER A 212 21.36 -8.98 4.73
C SER A 212 19.89 -8.77 5.12
N ALA A 213 18.97 -9.32 4.32
CA ALA A 213 17.53 -9.27 4.60
C ALA A 213 17.20 -9.89 5.97
N ALA A 214 17.83 -11.03 6.31
CA ALA A 214 17.67 -11.70 7.59
C ALA A 214 18.15 -10.87 8.80
N LEU A 215 19.25 -10.10 8.65
CA LEU A 215 19.73 -9.21 9.71
C LEU A 215 18.84 -7.96 9.82
N ALA A 216 18.44 -7.37 8.70
CA ALA A 216 17.53 -6.22 8.65
C ALA A 216 16.17 -6.53 9.32
N ARG A 217 15.65 -7.73 9.12
CA ARG A 217 14.41 -8.19 9.77
C ARG A 217 14.50 -8.27 11.30
N ARG A 218 15.69 -8.55 11.84
CA ARG A 218 15.96 -8.59 13.29
C ARG A 218 16.45 -7.26 13.85
N GLY A 219 16.89 -6.35 12.99
CA GLY A 219 17.30 -5.00 13.30
C GLY A 219 16.19 -3.99 12.95
N ALA A 220 16.50 -3.02 12.08
CA ALA A 220 15.54 -2.02 11.65
C ALA A 220 15.83 -1.51 10.24
N LEU A 221 14.79 -1.04 9.57
CA LEU A 221 14.89 -0.19 8.38
C LEU A 221 15.26 1.24 8.80
N LEU A 222 15.77 2.00 7.84
CA LEU A 222 16.08 3.42 8.02
C LEU A 222 14.97 4.28 7.34
N PRO A 223 14.71 5.52 7.83
CA PRO A 223 13.80 6.43 7.17
C PRO A 223 14.40 6.98 5.86
N PHE A 224 13.58 7.18 4.83
CA PHE A 224 14.05 7.81 3.60
C PHE A 224 14.50 9.26 3.84
N GLY A 225 15.58 9.69 3.19
CA GLY A 225 16.07 11.07 3.31
C GLY A 225 16.32 11.54 4.75
N GLY A 226 16.64 10.61 5.66
CA GLY A 226 16.98 10.90 7.05
C GLY A 226 15.84 11.55 7.82
N TYR A 227 16.04 12.81 8.31
CA TYR A 227 15.06 13.52 9.13
C TYR A 227 13.72 13.79 8.41
N LYS A 228 13.70 13.86 7.07
CA LYS A 228 12.46 14.11 6.30
C LYS A 228 11.50 12.93 6.39
N GLY A 229 12.01 11.73 6.11
CA GLY A 229 11.23 10.49 6.25
C GLY A 229 10.84 10.23 7.69
N PHE A 230 11.75 10.47 8.65
CA PHE A 230 11.45 10.34 10.08
C PHE A 230 10.33 11.28 10.53
N GLY A 231 10.41 12.57 10.16
CA GLY A 231 9.37 13.55 10.53
C GLY A 231 8.01 13.16 9.97
N LEU A 232 7.96 12.72 8.71
CA LEU A 232 6.71 12.26 8.09
C LEU A 232 6.21 10.96 8.73
N ALA A 233 7.10 10.00 9.04
CA ALA A 233 6.75 8.75 9.72
C ALA A 233 6.11 9.01 11.08
N LEU A 234 6.65 9.95 11.85
CA LEU A 234 6.09 10.32 13.16
C LEU A 234 4.70 10.93 13.02
N MET A 235 4.48 11.80 12.03
CA MET A 235 3.15 12.40 11.80
C MET A 235 2.14 11.35 11.32
N VAL A 236 2.52 10.44 10.44
CA VAL A 236 1.64 9.32 10.03
C VAL A 236 1.32 8.41 11.21
N GLN A 237 2.30 8.12 12.09
CA GLN A 237 2.04 7.35 13.32
C GLN A 237 1.04 8.07 14.23
N ALA A 238 1.17 9.38 14.40
CA ALA A 238 0.24 10.18 15.21
C ALA A 238 -1.19 10.17 14.63
N LEU A 239 -1.33 10.26 13.30
CA LEU A 239 -2.62 10.08 12.62
C LEU A 239 -3.18 8.67 12.81
N GLY A 240 -2.32 7.64 12.82
CA GLY A 240 -2.70 6.27 13.16
C GLY A 240 -3.24 6.14 14.58
N VAL A 241 -2.60 6.78 15.57
CA VAL A 241 -3.10 6.84 16.96
C VAL A 241 -4.48 7.49 17.00
N MET A 242 -4.69 8.59 16.29
CA MET A 242 -6.01 9.23 16.17
C MET A 242 -7.04 8.30 15.51
N ALA A 243 -6.60 7.47 14.56
CA ALA A 243 -7.43 6.49 13.87
C ALA A 243 -7.70 5.21 14.70
N GLY A 244 -7.22 5.13 15.95
CA GLY A 244 -7.50 4.05 16.87
C GLY A 244 -6.38 3.02 17.05
N SER A 245 -5.17 3.24 16.49
CA SER A 245 -4.05 2.35 16.79
C SER A 245 -3.60 2.49 18.26
N GLY A 246 -3.10 1.39 18.83
CA GLY A 246 -2.42 1.42 20.12
C GLY A 246 -1.03 2.05 20.03
N VAL A 247 -0.43 2.41 21.16
CA VAL A 247 0.98 2.85 21.24
C VAL A 247 1.85 1.90 22.08
N LYS A 248 1.24 0.88 22.68
CA LYS A 248 1.91 -0.06 23.58
C LYS A 248 2.18 -1.42 22.95
N GLU A 249 1.45 -1.78 21.92
CA GLU A 249 1.54 -3.08 21.26
C GLU A 249 2.44 -3.02 20.03
N ALA A 250 3.07 -4.16 19.70
CA ALA A 250 3.99 -4.26 18.56
C ALA A 250 3.29 -4.12 17.19
N SER A 251 1.96 -4.15 17.17
CA SER A 251 1.12 -4.05 15.96
C SER A 251 0.24 -2.80 15.98
N ASP A 252 0.86 -1.64 15.79
CA ASP A 252 0.17 -0.34 15.89
C ASP A 252 -0.46 0.08 14.55
N TYR A 253 -1.41 -0.72 14.06
CA TYR A 253 -2.11 -0.43 12.81
C TYR A 253 -3.27 0.53 13.03
N GLY A 254 -3.22 1.69 12.40
CA GLY A 254 -4.31 2.65 12.32
C GLY A 254 -4.32 3.29 10.94
N TYR A 255 -5.50 3.37 10.34
CA TYR A 255 -5.68 3.81 8.96
C TYR A 255 -6.63 4.97 8.90
N LEU A 256 -6.27 6.01 8.14
CA LEU A 256 -7.09 7.18 7.96
C LEU A 256 -7.26 7.46 6.46
N PHE A 257 -8.50 7.67 6.05
CA PHE A 257 -8.88 8.23 4.77
C PHE A 257 -9.46 9.62 4.95
N ILE A 258 -9.01 10.57 4.14
CA ILE A 258 -9.56 11.91 4.00
C ILE A 258 -9.92 12.05 2.53
N ALA A 259 -11.18 12.29 2.21
CA ALA A 259 -11.59 12.54 0.84
C ALA A 259 -12.50 13.77 0.76
N PHE A 260 -12.42 14.49 -0.36
CA PHE A 260 -13.28 15.65 -0.59
C PHE A 260 -13.47 15.91 -2.09
N ARG A 261 -14.57 16.58 -2.39
CA ARG A 261 -14.89 16.97 -3.77
C ARG A 261 -14.04 18.18 -4.17
N PRO A 262 -13.49 18.21 -5.39
CA PRO A 262 -12.74 19.38 -5.89
C PRO A 262 -13.57 20.65 -5.96
N ASP A 263 -14.89 20.54 -6.17
CA ASP A 263 -15.82 21.68 -6.33
C ASP A 263 -16.11 22.47 -5.04
N LEU A 264 -15.59 22.00 -3.91
CA LEU A 264 -15.64 22.80 -2.66
C LEU A 264 -14.89 24.13 -2.76
N PHE A 265 -13.97 24.28 -3.71
CA PHE A 265 -13.14 25.48 -3.88
C PHE A 265 -13.37 26.17 -5.21
N GLY A 266 -14.29 25.70 -6.04
CA GLY A 266 -14.61 26.31 -7.33
C GLY A 266 -15.08 25.28 -8.39
N PRO A 267 -15.38 25.72 -9.60
CA PRO A 267 -15.88 24.84 -10.66
C PRO A 267 -14.91 23.70 -11.01
N VAL A 268 -15.45 22.48 -11.17
CA VAL A 268 -14.64 21.27 -11.46
C VAL A 268 -13.90 21.38 -12.79
N ASP A 269 -14.51 21.97 -13.80
CA ASP A 269 -13.89 22.16 -15.12
C ASP A 269 -12.67 23.09 -15.04
N VAL A 270 -12.74 24.17 -14.26
CA VAL A 270 -11.60 25.08 -14.01
C VAL A 270 -10.48 24.34 -13.24
N PHE A 271 -10.86 23.53 -12.26
CA PHE A 271 -9.90 22.70 -11.53
C PHE A 271 -9.20 21.73 -12.49
N ASP A 272 -9.95 20.98 -13.29
CA ASP A 272 -9.42 19.99 -14.23
C ASP A 272 -8.49 20.63 -15.25
N GLN A 273 -8.89 21.75 -15.86
CA GLN A 273 -8.05 22.49 -16.78
C GLN A 273 -6.70 22.87 -16.15
N ARG A 274 -6.71 23.43 -14.92
CA ARG A 274 -5.49 23.79 -14.20
C ARG A 274 -4.62 22.59 -13.84
N MET A 275 -5.22 21.46 -13.54
CA MET A 275 -4.48 20.21 -13.33
C MET A 275 -3.77 19.73 -14.59
N ILE A 276 -4.45 19.81 -15.75
CA ILE A 276 -3.84 19.49 -17.05
C ILE A 276 -2.68 20.44 -17.34
N GLU A 277 -2.87 21.75 -17.16
CA GLU A 277 -1.81 22.75 -17.36
C GLU A 277 -0.59 22.50 -16.45
N LEU A 278 -0.83 22.09 -15.17
CA LEU A 278 0.24 21.71 -14.24
C LEU A 278 1.01 20.51 -14.75
N ILE A 279 0.31 19.44 -15.16
CA ILE A 279 0.92 18.22 -15.70
C ILE A 279 1.77 18.56 -16.93
N ASP A 280 1.19 19.29 -17.89
CA ASP A 280 1.86 19.66 -19.14
C ASP A 280 3.11 20.51 -18.88
N ARG A 281 3.05 21.47 -17.95
CA ARG A 281 4.20 22.27 -17.52
C ARG A 281 5.32 21.41 -16.94
N VAL A 282 5.00 20.44 -16.09
CA VAL A 282 6.00 19.53 -15.50
C VAL A 282 6.64 18.67 -16.62
N LYS A 283 5.80 18.08 -17.50
CA LYS A 283 6.27 17.18 -18.55
C LYS A 283 7.03 17.91 -19.68
N ALA A 284 6.78 19.20 -19.89
CA ALA A 284 7.51 20.02 -20.86
C ALA A 284 8.91 20.46 -20.39
N THR A 285 9.28 20.14 -19.13
CA THR A 285 10.62 20.46 -18.60
C THR A 285 11.68 19.71 -19.40
N PRO A 286 12.76 20.36 -19.88
CA PRO A 286 13.87 19.69 -20.56
C PRO A 286 14.49 18.59 -19.69
N CYS A 287 14.70 17.43 -20.29
CA CYS A 287 15.32 16.31 -19.62
C CYS A 287 16.84 16.50 -19.43
N GLN A 288 17.40 15.97 -18.37
CA GLN A 288 18.85 15.83 -18.21
C GLN A 288 19.41 14.81 -19.21
N ALA A 289 20.71 14.88 -19.49
CA ALA A 289 21.39 13.92 -20.35
C ALA A 289 21.15 12.47 -19.85
N GLY A 290 20.72 11.58 -20.74
CA GLY A 290 20.41 10.19 -20.42
C GLY A 290 19.02 9.95 -19.79
N VAL A 291 18.18 10.97 -19.71
CA VAL A 291 16.77 10.87 -19.28
C VAL A 291 15.87 11.09 -20.48
N ASP A 292 15.04 10.11 -20.83
CA ASP A 292 14.18 10.14 -22.00
C ASP A 292 12.89 10.95 -21.79
N GLU A 293 12.37 10.98 -20.55
CA GLU A 293 11.11 11.67 -20.22
C GLU A 293 11.02 12.07 -18.74
N ILE A 294 10.28 13.16 -18.47
CA ILE A 294 9.83 13.51 -17.13
C ILE A 294 8.54 12.75 -16.83
N ARG A 295 8.53 11.97 -15.78
CA ARG A 295 7.37 11.19 -15.32
C ARG A 295 6.70 11.82 -14.11
N ILE A 296 5.38 11.83 -14.10
CA ILE A 296 4.59 12.17 -12.92
C ILE A 296 4.37 10.92 -12.04
N PRO A 297 4.00 11.09 -10.75
CA PRO A 297 3.77 9.98 -9.85
C PRO A 297 2.79 8.94 -10.40
N SER A 298 3.09 7.67 -10.22
CA SER A 298 2.37 6.47 -10.69
C SER A 298 2.27 6.27 -12.22
N GLU A 299 2.78 7.16 -13.06
CA GLU A 299 2.72 7.00 -14.53
C GLU A 299 3.39 5.68 -14.99
N ARG A 300 4.54 5.32 -14.40
CA ARG A 300 5.21 4.04 -14.65
C ARG A 300 4.31 2.85 -14.30
N ALA A 301 3.64 2.91 -13.15
CA ALA A 301 2.77 1.85 -12.66
C ALA A 301 1.55 1.67 -13.57
N PHE A 302 0.94 2.76 -14.02
CA PHE A 302 -0.21 2.70 -14.94
C PHE A 302 0.18 2.15 -16.30
N ARG A 303 1.30 2.57 -16.89
CA ARG A 303 1.83 1.99 -18.15
C ARG A 303 2.16 0.50 -17.98
N SER A 304 2.74 0.10 -16.84
CA SER A 304 3.00 -1.30 -16.54
C SER A 304 1.69 -2.10 -16.50
N ARG A 305 0.66 -1.59 -15.82
CA ARG A 305 -0.65 -2.24 -15.73
C ARG A 305 -1.29 -2.40 -17.11
N GLU A 306 -1.33 -1.35 -17.93
CA GLU A 306 -1.87 -1.44 -19.28
C GLU A 306 -1.15 -2.47 -20.14
N ARG A 307 0.17 -2.55 -20.03
CA ARG A 307 0.97 -3.55 -20.75
C ARG A 307 0.71 -4.96 -20.24
N LEU A 308 0.82 -5.17 -18.93
CA LEU A 308 0.71 -6.50 -18.33
C LEU A 308 -0.73 -7.06 -18.34
N LEU A 309 -1.75 -6.22 -18.45
CA LEU A 309 -3.11 -6.67 -18.72
C LEU A 309 -3.22 -7.43 -20.05
N ARG A 310 -2.40 -7.10 -21.04
CA ARG A 310 -2.34 -7.77 -22.36
C ARG A 310 -1.33 -8.90 -22.39
N GLU A 311 -0.17 -8.69 -21.74
CA GLU A 311 0.97 -9.61 -21.82
C GLU A 311 0.96 -10.70 -20.76
N GLY A 312 0.17 -10.54 -19.67
CA GLY A 312 0.24 -11.42 -18.51
C GLY A 312 1.35 -11.05 -17.52
N LEU A 313 1.51 -11.88 -16.50
CA LEU A 313 2.43 -11.69 -15.39
C LEU A 313 3.53 -12.74 -15.39
N ASN A 314 4.76 -12.31 -15.10
CA ASN A 314 5.87 -13.22 -14.84
C ASN A 314 6.30 -13.07 -13.38
N PHE A 315 6.39 -14.18 -12.66
CA PHE A 315 6.86 -14.19 -11.28
C PHE A 315 7.65 -15.47 -10.97
N ASP A 316 8.27 -15.49 -9.82
CA ASP A 316 9.18 -16.55 -9.44
C ASP A 316 8.46 -17.90 -9.32
N ARG A 317 9.09 -18.99 -9.81
CA ARG A 317 8.59 -20.36 -9.70
C ARG A 317 8.31 -20.77 -8.27
N LEU A 318 9.18 -20.35 -7.33
CA LEU A 318 9.00 -20.65 -5.91
C LEU A 318 7.68 -20.08 -5.38
N VAL A 319 7.35 -18.83 -5.75
CA VAL A 319 6.08 -18.19 -5.36
C VAL A 319 4.88 -18.94 -5.91
N PHE A 320 4.94 -19.37 -7.18
CA PHE A 320 3.88 -20.18 -7.80
C PHE A 320 3.67 -21.49 -7.04
N ASP A 321 4.75 -22.21 -6.78
CA ASP A 321 4.69 -23.53 -6.13
C ASP A 321 4.19 -23.39 -4.68
N GLU A 322 4.56 -22.32 -3.96
CA GLU A 322 4.07 -22.06 -2.60
C GLU A 322 2.58 -21.69 -2.59
N LEU A 323 2.11 -20.83 -3.50
CA LEU A 323 0.69 -20.49 -3.63
C LEU A 323 -0.16 -21.69 -4.01
N SER A 324 0.34 -22.53 -4.92
CA SER A 324 -0.35 -23.75 -5.35
C SER A 324 -0.54 -24.77 -4.21
N LYS A 325 0.29 -24.72 -3.17
CA LYS A 325 0.13 -25.57 -1.98
C LYS A 325 -0.96 -25.08 -1.02
N LEU A 326 -1.35 -23.80 -1.12
CA LEU A 326 -2.43 -23.22 -0.32
C LEU A 326 -3.80 -23.46 -0.96
N TYR A 327 -3.82 -23.82 -2.22
CA TYR A 327 -5.04 -24.09 -3.03
C TYR A 327 -5.79 -25.38 -2.58
#